data_fd5ee6d344c13c6a43076f15d1c63ca5
#
_entry.id   fd5ee6d344c13c6a43076f15d1c63ca5
#
_cell.length_a   1.000
_cell.length_b   1.000
_cell.length_c   1.000
_cell.angle_alpha   90.00
_cell.angle_beta   90.00
_cell.angle_gamma   90.00
#
_symmetry.space_group_name_H-M   'P 1'
#
loop_
_entity.id
_entity.type
_entity.pdbx_description
1 polymer ?
#
loop_
_entity_poly.entity_id
_entity_poly.type
_entity_poly.pdbx_seq_one_letter_code
_entity_poly.pdbx_strand_id
1 'polypeptide(L)'
;MNELILIISIVIYSPFVFATLTNIIFFKSLRSEEFNINEDLFIDSVSVLIPARNEEKNIGKCLNSPGLNDKCIYEILVYDDDSTDNTKKIVEKIMEKNGKLKLIK
;
A
#
# COMPACT_ATOMS: atom_id res chain seq x y z
N MET A 1 -28.93 -10.45 45.06
CA MET A 1 -29.33 -9.95 43.71
C MET A 1 -28.19 -9.21 43.02
N ASN A 2 -27.48 -8.35 43.71
CA ASN A 2 -26.35 -7.59 43.09
C ASN A 2 -25.15 -8.47 42.71
N GLU A 3 -24.84 -9.51 43.50
CA GLU A 3 -23.73 -10.41 43.22
C GLU A 3 -23.98 -11.29 41.95
N LEU A 4 -25.22 -11.72 41.77
CA LEU A 4 -25.61 -12.48 40.59
C LEU A 4 -25.47 -11.67 39.31
N ILE A 5 -25.86 -10.38 39.37
CA ILE A 5 -25.72 -9.45 38.25
C ILE A 5 -24.24 -9.21 37.93
N LEU A 6 -23.38 -9.09 38.92
CA LEU A 6 -21.94 -8.96 38.73
C LEU A 6 -21.32 -10.16 38.04
N ILE A 7 -21.69 -11.37 38.51
CA ILE A 7 -21.18 -12.62 37.88
C ILE A 7 -21.62 -12.72 36.44
N ILE A 8 -22.88 -12.46 36.14
CA ILE A 8 -23.41 -12.48 34.76
C ILE A 8 -22.67 -11.45 33.87
N SER A 9 -22.42 -10.24 34.40
CA SER A 9 -21.68 -9.23 33.66
C SER A 9 -20.25 -9.66 33.33
N ILE A 10 -19.54 -10.24 34.28
CA ILE A 10 -18.18 -10.76 34.06
C ILE A 10 -18.16 -11.86 33.00
N VAL A 11 -19.12 -12.77 33.05
CA VAL A 11 -19.20 -13.89 32.08
C VAL A 11 -19.47 -13.36 30.67
N ILE A 12 -20.32 -12.33 30.52
CA ILE A 12 -20.67 -11.75 29.24
C ILE A 12 -19.49 -10.92 28.64
N TYR A 13 -18.80 -10.14 29.46
CA TYR A 13 -17.76 -9.24 28.98
C TYR A 13 -16.38 -9.87 28.87
N SER A 14 -16.08 -10.95 29.60
CA SER A 14 -14.76 -11.60 29.58
C SER A 14 -14.29 -12.03 28.18
N PRO A 15 -15.13 -12.59 27.29
CA PRO A 15 -14.70 -12.94 25.93
C PRO A 15 -14.30 -11.73 25.09
N PHE A 16 -15.00 -10.60 25.27
CA PHE A 16 -14.68 -9.36 24.55
C PHE A 16 -13.34 -8.76 25.01
N VAL A 17 -13.10 -8.77 26.32
CA VAL A 17 -11.82 -8.31 26.88
C VAL A 17 -10.68 -9.20 26.41
N PHE A 18 -10.88 -10.52 26.44
CA PHE A 18 -9.89 -11.47 25.97
C PHE A 18 -9.57 -11.29 24.48
N ALA A 19 -10.58 -11.17 23.62
CA ALA A 19 -10.40 -10.93 22.19
C ALA A 19 -9.67 -9.61 21.91
N THR A 20 -9.97 -8.56 22.68
CA THR A 20 -9.30 -7.27 22.54
C THR A 20 -7.83 -7.34 22.93
N LEU A 21 -7.52 -8.00 24.04
CA LEU A 21 -6.15 -8.18 24.50
C LEU A 21 -5.31 -9.01 23.54
N THR A 22 -5.86 -10.11 23.04
CA THR A 22 -5.17 -10.95 22.04
C THR A 22 -4.92 -10.17 20.75
N ASN A 23 -5.89 -9.40 20.30
CA ASN A 23 -5.76 -8.58 19.11
C ASN A 23 -4.65 -7.51 19.26
N ILE A 24 -4.59 -6.80 20.39
CA ILE A 24 -3.53 -5.83 20.69
C ILE A 24 -2.15 -6.49 20.68
N ILE A 25 -2.02 -7.66 21.29
CA ILE A 25 -0.74 -8.40 21.33
C ILE A 25 -0.33 -8.83 19.91
N PHE A 26 -1.28 -9.32 19.13
CA PHE A 26 -1.03 -9.77 17.76
C PHE A 26 -0.61 -8.61 16.84
N PHE A 27 -1.30 -7.47 16.89
CA PHE A 27 -0.92 -6.30 16.13
C PHE A 27 0.42 -5.69 16.55
N LYS A 28 0.75 -5.75 17.83
CA LYS A 28 2.05 -5.28 18.31
C LYS A 28 3.19 -6.15 17.76
N SER A 29 2.96 -7.46 17.63
CA SER A 29 3.95 -8.38 17.06
C SER A 29 4.25 -8.09 15.60
N LEU A 30 3.25 -7.71 14.80
CA LEU A 30 3.44 -7.33 13.39
C LEU A 30 4.17 -5.99 13.21
N ARG A 31 4.14 -5.11 14.23
CA ARG A 31 4.79 -3.79 14.16
C ARG A 31 6.26 -3.81 14.58
N SER A 32 6.71 -4.86 15.22
CA SER A 32 8.06 -4.94 15.79
C SER A 32 9.08 -5.68 14.93
N GLU A 33 8.72 -6.09 13.72
CA GLU A 33 9.75 -6.40 12.73
C GLU A 33 10.36 -5.07 12.27
N GLU A 34 11.29 -4.53 13.07
CA GLU A 34 12.32 -3.66 12.52
C GLU A 34 12.99 -4.49 11.42
N PHE A 35 12.64 -4.17 10.19
CA PHE A 35 13.40 -4.61 9.04
C PHE A 35 14.80 -4.04 9.23
N ASN A 36 15.70 -4.80 9.87
CA ASN A 36 17.12 -4.55 9.81
C ASN A 36 17.48 -4.75 8.34
N ILE A 37 17.38 -3.66 7.58
CA ILE A 37 18.00 -3.57 6.27
C ILE A 37 19.50 -3.60 6.60
N ASN A 38 20.08 -4.81 6.58
CA ASN A 38 21.51 -4.93 6.45
C ASN A 38 21.86 -4.14 5.19
N GLU A 39 22.74 -3.16 5.31
CA GLU A 39 23.20 -2.28 4.22
C GLU A 39 23.77 -3.06 3.02
N ASP A 40 23.98 -4.36 3.17
CA ASP A 40 24.44 -5.28 2.13
C ASP A 40 23.31 -5.84 1.23
N LEU A 41 22.03 -5.55 1.52
CA LEU A 41 20.95 -5.85 0.59
C LEU A 41 20.95 -4.74 -0.49
N PHE A 42 21.85 -4.86 -1.45
CA PHE A 42 21.79 -4.10 -2.69
C PHE A 42 20.48 -4.48 -3.40
N ILE A 43 19.43 -3.68 -3.18
CA ILE A 43 18.25 -3.69 -4.04
C ILE A 43 18.71 -3.04 -5.32
N ASP A 44 19.30 -3.84 -6.23
CA ASP A 44 19.87 -3.34 -7.48
C ASP A 44 18.80 -2.73 -8.38
N SER A 45 17.54 -3.15 -8.25
CA SER A 45 16.46 -2.61 -9.05
C SER A 45 15.07 -2.91 -8.52
N VAL A 46 14.17 -1.94 -8.63
CA VAL A 46 12.77 -2.03 -8.22
C VAL A 46 11.88 -1.77 -9.44
N SER A 47 10.92 -2.67 -9.71
CA SER A 47 9.84 -2.41 -10.65
C SER A 47 8.63 -1.86 -9.87
N VAL A 48 8.11 -0.72 -10.31
CA VAL A 48 6.93 -0.08 -9.70
C VAL A 48 5.71 -0.35 -10.55
N LEU A 49 4.69 -1.00 -9.98
CA LEU A 49 3.41 -1.24 -10.65
C LEU A 49 2.35 -0.26 -10.14
N ILE A 50 1.72 0.47 -11.05
CA ILE A 50 0.70 1.48 -10.76
C ILE A 50 -0.59 1.10 -11.50
N PRO A 51 -1.59 0.54 -10.81
CA PRO A 51 -2.90 0.35 -11.41
C PRO A 51 -3.61 1.70 -11.54
N ALA A 52 -4.23 1.95 -12.70
CA ALA A 52 -4.94 3.20 -12.97
C ALA A 52 -6.26 2.94 -13.68
N ARG A 53 -7.32 3.61 -13.19
CA ARG A 53 -8.62 3.62 -13.84
C ARG A 53 -9.29 4.97 -13.63
N ASN A 54 -9.53 5.71 -14.72
CA ASN A 54 -10.15 7.04 -14.68
C ASN A 54 -9.44 8.03 -13.74
N GLU A 55 -8.11 8.08 -13.82
CA GLU A 55 -7.23 8.89 -12.96
C GLU A 55 -6.64 10.12 -13.69
N GLU A 56 -7.31 10.66 -14.71
CA GLU A 56 -6.81 11.79 -15.50
C GLU A 56 -6.35 12.99 -14.69
N LYS A 57 -6.96 13.22 -13.50
CA LYS A 57 -6.62 14.34 -12.61
C LYS A 57 -5.36 14.12 -11.80
N ASN A 58 -5.03 12.86 -11.50
CA ASN A 58 -4.00 12.50 -10.52
C ASN A 58 -2.80 11.79 -11.14
N ILE A 59 -3.01 11.01 -12.21
CA ILE A 59 -1.96 10.15 -12.78
C ILE A 59 -0.72 10.96 -13.20
N GLY A 60 -0.90 12.15 -13.76
CA GLY A 60 0.21 13.02 -14.16
C GLY A 60 1.06 13.46 -12.97
N LYS A 61 0.43 13.81 -11.83
CA LYS A 61 1.15 14.18 -10.60
C LYS A 61 1.88 12.97 -10.00
N CYS A 62 1.23 11.81 -10.00
CA CYS A 62 1.80 10.56 -9.52
C CYS A 62 3.08 10.22 -10.30
N LEU A 63 3.01 10.19 -11.62
CA LEU A 63 4.13 9.81 -12.49
C LEU A 63 5.29 10.81 -12.49
N ASN A 64 5.04 12.07 -12.15
CA ASN A 64 6.08 13.10 -12.01
C ASN A 64 6.58 13.25 -10.56
N SER A 65 6.22 12.34 -9.64
CA SER A 65 6.69 12.41 -8.26
C SER A 65 8.21 12.16 -8.19
N PRO A 66 8.94 12.88 -7.30
CA PRO A 66 10.40 12.74 -7.19
C PRO A 66 10.84 11.30 -6.89
N GLY A 67 10.05 10.56 -6.11
CA GLY A 67 10.38 9.18 -5.73
C GLY A 67 10.43 8.22 -6.91
N LEU A 68 9.69 8.48 -8.00
CA LEU A 68 9.72 7.64 -9.20
C LEU A 68 10.95 7.90 -10.10
N ASN A 69 11.74 8.92 -9.82
CA ASN A 69 13.00 9.22 -10.52
C ASN A 69 14.24 8.64 -9.83
N ASP A 70 14.06 7.86 -8.77
CA ASP A 70 15.17 7.26 -8.04
C ASP A 70 15.97 6.30 -8.93
N LYS A 71 17.28 6.23 -8.68
CA LYS A 71 18.20 5.35 -9.43
C LYS A 71 17.87 3.87 -9.24
N CYS A 72 17.33 3.51 -8.08
CA CYS A 72 16.91 2.15 -7.77
C CYS A 72 15.71 1.68 -8.60
N ILE A 73 14.97 2.60 -9.24
CA ILE A 73 13.81 2.21 -10.06
C ILE A 73 14.30 1.77 -11.44
N TYR A 74 14.07 0.50 -11.74
CA TYR A 74 14.36 -0.12 -13.03
C TYR A 74 13.30 0.23 -14.07
N GLU A 75 12.03 0.06 -13.72
CA GLU A 75 10.90 0.34 -14.59
C GLU A 75 9.66 0.75 -13.80
N ILE A 76 8.76 1.46 -14.47
CA ILE A 76 7.45 1.86 -13.95
C ILE A 76 6.41 1.29 -14.92
N LEU A 77 5.56 0.40 -14.42
CA LEU A 77 4.51 -0.25 -15.18
C LEU A 77 3.16 0.35 -14.79
N VAL A 78 2.53 1.09 -15.68
CA VAL A 78 1.15 1.58 -15.48
C VAL A 78 0.21 0.58 -16.12
N TYR A 79 -0.65 -0.03 -15.31
CA TYR A 79 -1.72 -0.90 -15.78
C TYR A 79 -3.02 -0.11 -15.91
N ASP A 80 -3.47 0.12 -17.14
CA ASP A 80 -4.73 0.81 -17.43
C ASP A 80 -5.89 -0.19 -17.43
N ASP A 81 -6.71 -0.12 -16.39
CA ASP A 81 -7.91 -0.94 -16.25
C ASP A 81 -9.10 -0.30 -17.00
N ASP A 82 -9.00 -0.26 -18.31
CA ASP A 82 -10.06 0.18 -19.24
C ASP A 82 -10.59 1.58 -18.94
N SER A 83 -9.69 2.56 -18.77
CA SER A 83 -10.05 3.96 -18.54
C SER A 83 -10.84 4.54 -19.73
N THR A 84 -11.90 5.26 -19.41
CA THR A 84 -12.77 5.95 -20.38
C THR A 84 -12.47 7.44 -20.52
N ASP A 85 -11.63 7.98 -19.64
CA ASP A 85 -11.15 9.38 -19.61
C ASP A 85 -9.80 9.55 -20.33
N ASN A 86 -9.12 10.67 -20.09
CA ASN A 86 -7.81 10.96 -20.69
C ASN A 86 -6.62 10.30 -19.99
N THR A 87 -6.82 9.42 -19.02
CA THR A 87 -5.75 8.74 -18.27
C THR A 87 -4.69 8.17 -19.21
N LYS A 88 -5.09 7.36 -20.16
CA LYS A 88 -4.19 6.72 -21.13
C LYS A 88 -3.34 7.73 -21.92
N LYS A 89 -3.97 8.78 -22.45
CA LYS A 89 -3.27 9.82 -23.24
C LYS A 89 -2.22 10.55 -22.42
N ILE A 90 -2.50 10.79 -21.13
CA ILE A 90 -1.58 11.44 -20.21
C ILE A 90 -0.36 10.55 -19.95
N VAL A 91 -0.58 9.25 -19.71
CA VAL A 91 0.49 8.27 -19.51
C VAL A 91 1.37 8.15 -20.76
N GLU A 92 0.78 8.02 -21.95
CA GLU A 92 1.48 7.94 -23.23
C GLU A 92 2.39 9.18 -23.46
N LYS A 93 1.88 10.39 -23.18
CA LYS A 93 2.65 11.62 -23.28
C LYS A 93 3.85 11.70 -22.32
N ILE A 94 3.71 11.15 -21.12
CA ILE A 94 4.81 11.11 -20.14
C ILE A 94 5.81 10.02 -20.55
N MET A 95 5.35 8.90 -21.08
CA MET A 95 6.16 7.80 -21.56
C MET A 95 7.15 8.24 -22.67
N GLU A 96 6.75 9.16 -23.55
CA GLU A 96 7.65 9.74 -24.56
C GLU A 96 8.90 10.41 -23.95
N LYS A 97 8.79 10.90 -22.72
CA LYS A 97 9.86 11.60 -22.00
C LYS A 97 10.59 10.73 -20.98
N ASN A 98 10.01 9.61 -20.59
CA ASN A 98 10.54 8.72 -19.55
C ASN A 98 10.63 7.28 -20.08
N GLY A 99 11.82 6.89 -20.52
CA GLY A 99 12.07 5.56 -21.07
C GLY A 99 11.89 4.39 -20.10
N LYS A 100 11.77 4.66 -18.78
CA LYS A 100 11.47 3.65 -17.77
C LYS A 100 9.98 3.35 -17.63
N LEU A 101 9.12 4.24 -18.17
CA LEU A 101 7.67 4.12 -18.07
C LEU A 101 7.12 3.24 -19.19
N LYS A 102 6.28 2.28 -18.83
CA LYS A 102 5.56 1.41 -19.77
C LYS A 102 4.07 1.39 -19.43
N LEU A 103 3.22 1.40 -20.46
CA LEU A 103 1.78 1.25 -20.32
C LEU A 103 1.39 -0.17 -20.69
N ILE A 104 0.63 -0.82 -19.80
CA ILE A 104 0.11 -2.19 -19.96
C ILE A 104 -1.42 -2.13 -19.92
N LYS A 105 -2.08 -3.03 -20.64
CA LYS A 105 -3.53 -3.25 -20.62
C LYS A 105 -3.84 -4.65 -20.14
#